data_e8dc40959c59509b4bc374438831b04c
#
_entry.id   e8dc40959c59509b4bc374438831b04c
#
_cell.length_a   1.000
_cell.length_b   1.000
_cell.length_c   1.000
_cell.angle_alpha   90.00
_cell.angle_beta   90.00
_cell.angle_gamma   90.00
#
_symmetry.space_group_name_H-M   'P 1'
#
loop_
_entity.id
_entity.type
_entity.pdbx_description
1 polymer ?
#
loop_
_entity_poly.entity_id
_entity_poly.type
_entity_poly.pdbx_seq_one_letter_code
_entity_poly.pdbx_strand_id
1 'polypeptide(L)'
;KAVRKSYRLDKVVEDSIDILLGTSIEIIRTYQKQIKELEKSIKRIMAGLTQTLESIPGIGPIYAAGIIAEIGQIERFDDETKIAKYAGLYWRKHQSGRFTAEDTSLSRTGNHYLRYYLVEAANSVR
;
A
#
# COMPACT_ATOMS: atom_id res chain seq x y z
N LYS A 1 -35.59 -5.58 -6.12
CA LYS A 1 -36.05 -5.86 -4.72
C LYS A 1 -35.48 -4.84 -3.71
N ALA A 2 -34.27 -4.28 -3.91
CA ALA A 2 -33.69 -3.26 -3.01
C ALA A 2 -34.47 -1.92 -3.06
N VAL A 3 -34.86 -1.48 -4.23
CA VAL A 3 -35.57 -0.19 -4.45
C VAL A 3 -36.92 -0.14 -3.74
N ARG A 4 -37.59 -1.28 -3.56
CA ARG A 4 -38.91 -1.35 -2.86
C ARG A 4 -38.82 -1.11 -1.35
N LYS A 5 -37.62 -1.16 -0.77
CA LYS A 5 -37.37 -0.94 0.67
C LYS A 5 -36.67 0.39 0.95
N SER A 6 -36.41 1.20 -0.09
CA SER A 6 -35.77 2.51 0.11
C SER A 6 -36.77 3.49 0.72
N TYR A 7 -36.28 4.34 1.60
CA TYR A 7 -37.06 5.43 2.18
C TYR A 7 -37.43 6.42 1.07
N ARG A 8 -38.69 6.84 1.01
CA ARG A 8 -39.14 7.87 0.06
C ARG A 8 -38.67 9.23 0.57
N LEU A 9 -37.80 9.87 -0.17
CA LEU A 9 -37.32 11.21 0.08
C LEU A 9 -38.21 12.25 -0.59
N ASP A 10 -38.19 13.48 -0.08
CA ASP A 10 -38.76 14.62 -0.79
C ASP A 10 -38.07 14.75 -2.16
N LYS A 11 -38.81 15.09 -3.21
CA LYS A 11 -38.34 15.13 -4.59
C LYS A 11 -37.11 16.04 -4.76
N VAL A 12 -37.05 17.18 -4.06
CA VAL A 12 -35.90 18.09 -4.11
C VAL A 12 -34.65 17.46 -3.51
N VAL A 13 -34.83 16.66 -2.46
CA VAL A 13 -33.74 15.93 -1.81
C VAL A 13 -33.29 14.76 -2.69
N GLU A 14 -34.25 14.05 -3.32
CA GLU A 14 -33.98 12.96 -4.25
C GLU A 14 -33.14 13.45 -5.44
N ASP A 15 -33.55 14.53 -6.11
CA ASP A 15 -32.83 15.15 -7.22
C ASP A 15 -31.39 15.56 -6.81
N SER A 16 -31.24 16.13 -5.63
CA SER A 16 -29.93 16.54 -5.10
C SER A 16 -29.02 15.33 -4.83
N ILE A 17 -29.57 14.25 -4.28
CA ILE A 17 -28.84 13.00 -4.03
C ILE A 17 -28.44 12.35 -5.34
N ASP A 18 -29.31 12.33 -6.34
CA ASP A 18 -29.03 11.75 -7.65
C ASP A 18 -27.88 12.48 -8.36
N ILE A 19 -27.85 13.82 -8.28
CA ILE A 19 -26.71 14.62 -8.79
C ILE A 19 -25.42 14.25 -8.06
N LEU A 20 -25.43 14.18 -6.72
CA LEU A 20 -24.25 13.82 -5.93
C LEU A 20 -23.76 12.40 -6.24
N LEU A 21 -24.67 11.45 -6.34
CA LEU A 21 -24.34 10.06 -6.69
C LEU A 21 -23.79 9.98 -8.11
N GLY A 22 -24.41 10.64 -9.07
CA GLY A 22 -23.94 10.70 -10.46
C GLY A 22 -22.52 11.25 -10.54
N THR A 23 -22.27 12.40 -9.92
CA THR A 23 -20.95 13.03 -9.87
C THR A 23 -19.92 12.12 -9.17
N SER A 24 -20.29 11.50 -8.05
CA SER A 24 -19.40 10.59 -7.33
C SER A 24 -19.00 9.38 -8.16
N ILE A 25 -19.96 8.81 -8.91
CA ILE A 25 -19.71 7.68 -9.81
C ILE A 25 -18.76 8.10 -10.96
N GLU A 26 -18.95 9.27 -11.53
CA GLU A 26 -18.05 9.78 -12.57
C GLU A 26 -16.63 10.01 -12.08
N ILE A 27 -16.47 10.55 -10.88
CA ILE A 27 -15.17 10.72 -10.22
C ILE A 27 -14.50 9.35 -10.00
N ILE A 28 -15.23 8.37 -9.48
CA ILE A 28 -14.72 7.01 -9.27
C ILE A 28 -14.27 6.39 -10.60
N ARG A 29 -15.08 6.49 -11.65
CA ARG A 29 -14.72 5.96 -12.98
C ARG A 29 -13.48 6.64 -13.55
N THR A 30 -13.37 7.95 -13.36
CA THR A 30 -12.21 8.72 -13.79
C THR A 30 -10.95 8.25 -13.08
N TYR A 31 -10.98 8.12 -11.75
CA TYR A 31 -9.84 7.59 -10.99
C TYR A 31 -9.49 6.16 -11.37
N GLN A 32 -10.48 5.29 -11.57
CA GLN A 32 -10.23 3.92 -12.03
C GLN A 32 -9.50 3.88 -13.37
N LYS A 33 -9.88 4.76 -14.31
CA LYS A 33 -9.19 4.87 -15.60
C LYS A 33 -7.75 5.36 -15.41
N GLN A 34 -7.55 6.41 -14.63
CA GLN A 34 -6.22 6.97 -14.36
C GLN A 34 -5.31 5.96 -13.66
N ILE A 35 -5.82 5.21 -12.68
CA ILE A 35 -5.08 4.14 -12.00
C ILE A 35 -4.60 3.10 -13.03
N LYS A 36 -5.47 2.61 -13.91
CA LYS A 36 -5.10 1.64 -14.95
C LYS A 36 -4.01 2.16 -15.89
N GLU A 37 -4.04 3.44 -16.24
CA GLU A 37 -3.03 4.06 -17.09
C GLU A 37 -1.68 4.20 -16.37
N LEU A 38 -1.71 4.57 -15.07
CA LEU A 38 -0.52 4.61 -14.23
C LEU A 38 0.09 3.20 -14.05
N GLU A 39 -0.72 2.20 -13.74
CA GLU A 39 -0.27 0.81 -13.65
C GLU A 39 0.40 0.33 -14.94
N LYS A 40 -0.18 0.67 -16.09
CA LYS A 40 0.41 0.34 -17.41
C LYS A 40 1.76 1.03 -17.60
N SER A 41 1.88 2.28 -17.18
CA SER A 41 3.14 3.03 -17.26
C SER A 41 4.20 2.45 -16.33
N ILE A 42 3.83 2.11 -15.08
CA ILE A 42 4.70 1.44 -14.12
C ILE A 42 5.21 0.12 -14.69
N LYS A 43 4.32 -0.74 -15.19
CA LYS A 43 4.70 -2.02 -15.81
C LYS A 43 5.71 -1.85 -16.94
N ARG A 44 5.52 -0.82 -17.77
CA ARG A 44 6.46 -0.51 -18.86
C ARG A 44 7.84 -0.10 -18.35
N ILE A 45 7.91 0.71 -17.29
CA ILE A 45 9.17 1.12 -16.68
C ILE A 45 9.85 -0.08 -16.03
N MET A 46 9.09 -0.89 -15.27
CA MET A 46 9.59 -2.07 -14.58
C MET A 46 10.18 -3.12 -15.54
N ALA A 47 9.59 -3.27 -16.72
CA ALA A 47 10.11 -4.18 -17.75
C ALA A 47 11.50 -3.79 -18.25
N GLY A 48 11.91 -2.53 -18.10
CA GLY A 48 13.26 -2.05 -18.43
C GLY A 48 14.27 -2.12 -17.29
N LEU A 49 13.85 -2.50 -16.09
CA LEU A 49 14.70 -2.58 -14.90
C LEU A 49 15.14 -4.02 -14.64
N THR A 50 16.44 -4.21 -14.40
CA THR A 50 16.96 -5.50 -13.93
C THR A 50 16.66 -5.64 -12.44
N GLN A 51 15.71 -6.51 -12.10
CA GLN A 51 15.28 -6.76 -10.72
C GLN A 51 14.73 -8.18 -10.57
N THR A 52 14.73 -8.71 -9.36
CA THR A 52 14.29 -10.07 -9.04
C THR A 52 13.05 -10.11 -8.15
N LEU A 53 12.50 -8.97 -7.74
CA LEU A 53 11.36 -8.91 -6.81
C LEU A 53 10.11 -9.59 -7.38
N GLU A 54 9.86 -9.46 -8.67
CA GLU A 54 8.71 -10.09 -9.33
C GLU A 54 8.83 -11.62 -9.46
N SER A 55 10.00 -12.20 -9.18
CA SER A 55 10.15 -13.67 -9.10
C SER A 55 9.54 -14.24 -7.82
N ILE A 56 9.27 -13.41 -6.83
CA ILE A 56 8.64 -13.82 -5.57
C ILE A 56 7.12 -13.91 -5.80
N PRO A 57 6.49 -15.08 -5.59
CA PRO A 57 5.06 -15.22 -5.75
C PRO A 57 4.30 -14.19 -4.90
N GLY A 58 3.33 -13.50 -5.49
CA GLY A 58 2.56 -12.45 -4.83
C GLY A 58 3.14 -11.03 -4.94
N ILE A 59 4.39 -10.86 -5.38
CA ILE A 59 4.95 -9.54 -5.66
C ILE A 59 4.78 -9.21 -7.14
N GLY A 60 3.75 -8.45 -7.44
CA GLY A 60 3.52 -7.93 -8.79
C GLY A 60 4.31 -6.64 -9.06
N PRO A 61 4.29 -6.16 -10.33
CA PRO A 61 5.09 -5.00 -10.75
C PRO A 61 4.81 -3.71 -9.97
N ILE A 62 3.62 -3.54 -9.41
CA ILE A 62 3.26 -2.35 -8.61
C ILE A 62 3.97 -2.38 -7.26
N TYR A 63 3.94 -3.53 -6.55
CA TYR A 63 4.65 -3.67 -5.27
C TYR A 63 6.16 -3.62 -5.47
N ALA A 64 6.68 -4.29 -6.50
CA ALA A 64 8.10 -4.25 -6.84
C ALA A 64 8.55 -2.80 -7.12
N ALA A 65 7.80 -2.05 -7.92
CA ALA A 65 8.09 -0.63 -8.20
C ALA A 65 8.09 0.22 -6.93
N GLY A 66 7.09 0.03 -6.05
CA GLY A 66 7.01 0.74 -4.77
C GLY A 66 8.22 0.44 -3.87
N ILE A 67 8.58 -0.82 -3.73
CA ILE A 67 9.75 -1.25 -2.94
C ILE A 67 11.04 -0.63 -3.51
N ILE A 68 11.26 -0.71 -4.82
CA ILE A 68 12.44 -0.15 -5.47
C ILE A 68 12.50 1.37 -5.31
N ALA A 69 11.38 2.06 -5.50
CA ALA A 69 11.32 3.52 -5.37
C ALA A 69 11.65 3.99 -3.95
N GLU A 70 11.17 3.28 -2.92
CA GLU A 70 11.40 3.65 -1.53
C GLU A 70 12.77 3.25 -1.01
N ILE A 71 13.34 2.15 -1.52
CA ILE A 71 14.71 1.72 -1.19
C ILE A 71 15.73 2.62 -1.90
N GLY A 72 15.48 2.98 -3.17
CA GLY A 72 16.45 3.69 -4.01
C GLY A 72 17.68 2.83 -4.29
N GLN A 73 18.86 3.32 -3.97
CA GLN A 73 20.10 2.58 -4.14
C GLN A 73 20.25 1.55 -3.03
N ILE A 74 20.23 0.27 -3.37
CA ILE A 74 20.32 -0.84 -2.41
C ILE A 74 21.68 -0.89 -1.72
N GLU A 75 22.73 -0.44 -2.38
CA GLU A 75 24.10 -0.43 -1.90
C GLU A 75 24.32 0.48 -0.68
N ARG A 76 23.39 1.38 -0.39
CA ARG A 76 23.41 2.21 0.83
C ARG A 76 23.10 1.43 2.11
N PHE A 77 22.64 0.20 1.98
CA PHE A 77 22.33 -0.68 3.11
C PHE A 77 23.36 -1.81 3.17
N ASP A 78 24.05 -1.95 4.29
CA ASP A 78 25.08 -2.98 4.49
C ASP A 78 24.48 -4.38 4.56
N ASP A 79 23.24 -4.48 5.05
CA ASP A 79 22.51 -5.74 5.26
C ASP A 79 20.99 -5.54 5.28
N GLU A 80 20.25 -6.64 5.24
CA GLU A 80 18.78 -6.65 5.30
C GLU A 80 18.21 -6.08 6.61
N THR A 81 18.97 -6.15 7.71
CA THR A 81 18.59 -5.59 9.01
C THR A 81 18.47 -4.06 8.93
N LYS A 82 19.34 -3.42 8.15
CA LYS A 82 19.28 -1.97 7.92
C LYS A 82 18.04 -1.59 7.13
N ILE A 83 17.65 -2.39 6.14
CA ILE A 83 16.41 -2.20 5.38
C ILE A 83 15.19 -2.37 6.30
N ALA A 84 15.17 -3.41 7.12
CA ALA A 84 14.12 -3.64 8.11
C ALA A 84 14.00 -2.47 9.10
N LYS A 85 15.11 -1.94 9.60
CA LYS A 85 15.14 -0.75 10.44
C LYS A 85 14.64 0.48 9.71
N TYR A 86 15.07 0.68 8.47
CA TYR A 86 14.63 1.80 7.64
C TYR A 86 13.11 1.76 7.39
N ALA A 87 12.53 0.59 7.20
CA ALA A 87 11.09 0.40 7.10
C ALA A 87 10.35 0.48 8.46
N GLY A 88 11.08 0.46 9.59
CA GLY A 88 10.50 0.38 10.92
C GLY A 88 9.92 -0.99 11.27
N LEU A 89 10.43 -2.05 10.62
CA LEU A 89 10.06 -3.45 10.83
C LEU A 89 11.05 -4.14 11.77
N TYR A 90 11.23 -3.59 12.96
CA TYR A 90 12.07 -4.18 14.00
C TYR A 90 11.43 -4.01 15.37
N TRP A 91 11.70 -4.94 16.27
CA TRP A 91 11.22 -4.88 17.66
C TRP A 91 12.19 -4.05 18.51
N ARG A 92 11.64 -3.17 19.31
CA ARG A 92 12.43 -2.38 20.27
C ARG A 92 12.87 -3.29 21.41
N LYS A 93 14.17 -3.28 21.72
CA LYS A 93 14.65 -3.93 22.93
C LYS A 93 14.46 -2.97 24.11
N HIS A 94 13.69 -3.39 25.11
CA HIS A 94 13.58 -2.69 26.39
C HIS A 94 14.38 -3.48 27.42
N GLN A 95 15.61 -3.05 27.67
CA GLN A 95 16.49 -3.63 28.66
C GLN A 95 16.96 -2.53 29.61
N SER A 96 16.82 -2.74 30.91
CA SER A 96 17.44 -1.91 31.94
C SER A 96 18.01 -2.79 33.05
N GLY A 97 19.35 -2.79 33.16
CA GLY A 97 20.04 -3.64 34.11
C GLY A 97 19.78 -5.12 33.87
N ARG A 98 19.16 -5.80 34.85
CA ARG A 98 18.79 -7.23 34.77
C ARG A 98 17.40 -7.49 34.17
N PHE A 99 16.64 -6.43 33.85
CA PHE A 99 15.29 -6.55 33.30
C PHE A 99 15.34 -6.58 31.78
N THR A 100 14.72 -7.60 31.18
CA THR A 100 14.47 -7.70 29.76
C THR A 100 12.97 -7.89 29.57
N ALA A 101 12.32 -6.96 28.84
CA ALA A 101 10.90 -7.09 28.54
C ALA A 101 10.67 -8.27 27.59
N GLU A 102 9.75 -9.17 27.93
CA GLU A 102 9.35 -10.31 27.08
C GLU A 102 8.53 -9.84 25.89
N ASP A 103 7.65 -8.85 26.10
CA ASP A 103 6.80 -8.27 25.07
C ASP A 103 7.34 -6.91 24.61
N THR A 104 7.73 -6.84 23.35
CA THR A 104 8.18 -5.59 22.74
C THR A 104 7.36 -5.28 21.49
N SER A 105 6.90 -4.04 21.39
CA SER A 105 6.14 -3.60 20.22
C SER A 105 7.05 -3.32 19.03
N LEU A 106 6.50 -3.57 17.83
CA LEU A 106 7.13 -3.17 16.57
C LEU A 106 7.38 -1.65 16.57
N SER A 107 8.56 -1.23 16.14
CA SER A 107 8.99 0.18 16.23
C SER A 107 8.07 1.12 15.45
N ARG A 108 7.65 0.76 14.26
CA ARG A 108 6.87 1.59 13.33
C ARG A 108 7.52 2.95 13.01
N THR A 109 8.74 3.21 13.49
CA THR A 109 9.49 4.45 13.22
C THR A 109 10.36 4.21 12.00
N GLY A 110 10.15 4.95 10.92
CA GLY A 110 10.88 4.79 9.67
C GLY A 110 10.02 5.05 8.45
N ASN A 111 10.47 4.61 7.28
CA ASN A 111 9.73 4.80 6.04
C ASN A 111 8.44 3.96 6.03
N HIS A 112 7.30 4.67 6.16
CA HIS A 112 5.99 4.00 6.25
C HIS A 112 5.49 3.47 4.91
N TYR A 113 5.93 4.04 3.79
CA TYR A 113 5.58 3.55 2.46
C TYR A 113 6.30 2.24 2.16
N LEU A 114 7.61 2.17 2.44
CA LEU A 114 8.35 0.92 2.32
C LEU A 114 7.74 -0.18 3.20
N ARG A 115 7.42 0.16 4.45
CA ARG A 115 6.75 -0.78 5.36
C ARG A 115 5.42 -1.27 4.80
N TYR A 116 4.61 -0.38 4.24
CA TYR A 116 3.34 -0.74 3.59
C TYR A 116 3.56 -1.75 2.48
N TYR A 117 4.44 -1.47 1.53
CA TYR A 117 4.71 -2.38 0.41
C TYR A 117 5.26 -3.73 0.86
N LEU A 118 6.16 -3.76 1.85
CA LEU A 118 6.72 -5.00 2.37
C LEU A 118 5.67 -5.85 3.11
N VAL A 119 4.79 -5.22 3.88
CA VAL A 119 3.71 -5.92 4.59
C VAL A 119 2.67 -6.47 3.61
N GLU A 120 2.26 -5.67 2.63
CA GLU A 120 1.30 -6.12 1.60
C GLU A 120 1.89 -7.25 0.74
N ALA A 121 3.17 -7.15 0.37
CA ALA A 121 3.88 -8.21 -0.32
C ALA A 121 3.88 -9.50 0.52
N ALA A 122 4.23 -9.41 1.80
CA ALA A 122 4.22 -10.57 2.70
C ALA A 122 2.83 -11.21 2.86
N ASN A 123 1.77 -10.42 2.88
CA ASN A 123 0.38 -10.92 2.91
C ASN A 123 -0.02 -11.64 1.62
N SER A 124 0.60 -11.29 0.49
CA SER A 124 0.30 -11.87 -0.82
C SER A 124 1.02 -13.19 -1.10
N VAL A 125 2.05 -13.53 -0.33
CA VAL A 125 2.90 -14.73 -0.49
C VAL A 125 2.29 -15.98 0.18
N ARG A 126 1.01 -16.05 0.38
CA ARG A 126 0.34 -17.21 1.00
C ARG A 126 0.19 -18.39 0.04
#